data_d36bba4372ff93979c286d9cc441e170
#
_entry.id   d36bba4372ff93979c286d9cc441e170
#
_cell.length_a   1.000
_cell.length_b   1.000
_cell.length_c   1.000
_cell.angle_alpha   90.00
_cell.angle_beta   90.00
_cell.angle_gamma   90.00
#
_symmetry.space_group_name_H-M   'P 1'
#
loop_
_entity.id
_entity.type
_entity.pdbx_description
1 polymer ?
#
loop_
_entity_poly.entity_id
_entity_poly.type
_entity_poly.pdbx_seq_one_letter_code
_entity_poly.pdbx_strand_id
1 'polypeptide(L)'
;DEKFNHTLGYRMMTDRINRDENKHYNDKQVYKIMHILGIRSIVRPKRKSCTVRKNNNTAKNNLKREFNASKPNEKWVTDVTEFKYGKHNEKKLYLSLILDLYDRFPIGYEISEHNDNTLVFNTLKKAMEANPQAQPLFYNDGGYQDTSPTFIQMLKENNMKQSMSRVYCCIDNGPMEGFWGILKCEMYHYGKKYETKEELEEAIIKWISYYTYKRYQRRFGVKTPNEVRTEALNNESPN
;
A
#
# COMPACT_ATOMS: atom_id res chain seq x y z
N ASP A 1 0.14 22.52 -5.16
CA ASP A 1 0.47 21.24 -5.78
C ASP A 1 1.95 20.87 -5.64
N GLU A 2 2.84 21.83 -5.53
CA GLU A 2 4.28 21.60 -5.24
C GLU A 2 4.49 20.75 -3.99
N LYS A 3 3.72 21.00 -2.93
CA LYS A 3 3.73 20.23 -1.68
C LYS A 3 3.47 18.72 -1.87
N PHE A 4 2.83 18.35 -2.97
CA PHE A 4 2.49 16.97 -3.32
C PHE A 4 3.21 16.49 -4.58
N ASN A 5 4.35 17.14 -4.93
CA ASN A 5 5.16 16.81 -6.11
C ASN A 5 4.33 16.72 -7.41
N HIS A 6 3.31 17.56 -7.57
CA HIS A 6 2.42 17.61 -8.73
C HIS A 6 1.73 16.28 -9.06
N THR A 7 1.55 15.40 -8.08
CA THR A 7 0.93 14.08 -8.31
C THR A 7 -0.60 14.09 -8.27
N LEU A 8 -1.21 15.18 -7.74
CA LEU A 8 -2.65 15.24 -7.55
C LEU A 8 -3.39 15.43 -8.89
N GLY A 9 -4.17 14.43 -9.28
CA GLY A 9 -5.16 14.56 -10.34
C GLY A 9 -6.39 15.36 -9.86
N TYR A 10 -7.22 15.84 -10.79
CA TYR A 10 -8.36 16.73 -10.48
C TYR A 10 -9.29 16.17 -9.38
N ARG A 11 -9.51 14.86 -9.32
CA ARG A 11 -10.35 14.23 -8.27
C ARG A 11 -9.73 14.37 -6.89
N MET A 12 -8.44 14.05 -6.76
CA MET A 12 -7.73 14.20 -5.49
C MET A 12 -7.59 15.68 -5.10
N MET A 13 -7.43 16.57 -6.09
CA MET A 13 -7.41 18.01 -5.88
C MET A 13 -8.78 18.49 -5.37
N THR A 14 -9.89 18.02 -5.96
CA THR A 14 -11.24 18.32 -5.49
C THR A 14 -11.43 17.90 -4.04
N ASP A 15 -11.07 16.65 -3.71
CA ASP A 15 -11.18 16.11 -2.36
C ASP A 15 -10.38 16.95 -1.37
N ARG A 16 -9.15 17.33 -1.75
CA ARG A 16 -8.25 18.15 -0.94
C ARG A 16 -8.82 19.54 -0.67
N ILE A 17 -9.22 20.26 -1.73
CA ILE A 17 -9.78 21.61 -1.61
C ILE A 17 -11.05 21.58 -0.76
N ASN A 18 -11.97 20.66 -1.06
CA ASN A 18 -13.24 20.59 -0.33
C ASN A 18 -13.04 20.33 1.16
N ARG A 19 -12.10 19.48 1.49
CA ARG A 19 -11.84 19.13 2.88
C ARG A 19 -11.01 20.16 3.62
N ASP A 20 -9.88 20.60 3.03
CA ASP A 20 -8.94 21.50 3.70
C ASP A 20 -9.52 22.91 3.81
N GLU A 21 -10.32 23.36 2.85
CA GLU A 21 -10.91 24.71 2.77
C GLU A 21 -12.41 24.75 3.12
N ASN A 22 -12.98 23.61 3.55
CA ASN A 22 -14.42 23.47 3.82
C ASN A 22 -15.29 23.97 2.67
N LYS A 23 -14.99 23.55 1.44
CA LYS A 23 -15.69 23.92 0.20
C LYS A 23 -16.47 22.73 -0.38
N HIS A 24 -17.32 23.02 -1.36
CA HIS A 24 -18.19 22.03 -2.00
C HIS A 24 -18.11 22.12 -3.54
N TYR A 25 -16.89 22.08 -4.08
CA TYR A 25 -16.70 22.04 -5.52
C TYR A 25 -16.94 20.62 -6.05
N ASN A 26 -17.50 20.55 -7.27
CA ASN A 26 -17.58 19.27 -7.95
C ASN A 26 -16.32 18.99 -8.81
N ASP A 27 -16.10 17.72 -9.15
CA ASP A 27 -14.95 17.29 -9.94
C ASP A 27 -14.83 18.03 -11.29
N LYS A 28 -15.98 18.38 -11.94
CA LYS A 28 -15.98 19.08 -13.24
C LYS A 28 -15.51 20.52 -13.12
N GLN A 29 -15.87 21.19 -12.03
CA GLN A 29 -15.43 22.58 -11.78
C GLN A 29 -13.93 22.62 -11.58
N VAL A 30 -13.40 21.77 -10.70
CA VAL A 30 -11.95 21.70 -10.44
C VAL A 30 -11.18 21.29 -11.70
N TYR A 31 -11.68 20.33 -12.47
CA TYR A 31 -11.09 19.95 -13.75
C TYR A 31 -10.97 21.12 -14.72
N LYS A 32 -12.07 21.92 -14.89
CA LYS A 32 -12.05 23.09 -15.76
C LYS A 32 -11.03 24.13 -15.30
N ILE A 33 -10.98 24.43 -14.00
CA ILE A 33 -10.05 25.41 -13.44
C ILE A 33 -8.61 24.93 -13.65
N MET A 34 -8.30 23.69 -13.33
CA MET A 34 -6.97 23.09 -13.55
C MET A 34 -6.58 23.18 -15.04
N HIS A 35 -7.54 22.94 -15.94
CA HIS A 35 -7.27 23.02 -17.38
C HIS A 35 -6.96 24.46 -17.82
N ILE A 36 -7.72 25.45 -17.35
CA ILE A 36 -7.48 26.87 -17.63
C ILE A 36 -6.10 27.32 -17.12
N LEU A 37 -5.74 26.88 -15.93
CA LEU A 37 -4.46 27.21 -15.29
C LEU A 37 -3.28 26.38 -15.83
N GLY A 38 -3.50 25.47 -16.78
CA GLY A 38 -2.47 24.58 -17.32
C GLY A 38 -1.93 23.55 -16.32
N ILE A 39 -2.63 23.36 -15.18
CA ILE A 39 -2.22 22.42 -14.12
C ILE A 39 -2.62 21.00 -14.52
N ARG A 40 -1.65 20.11 -14.58
CA ARG A 40 -1.88 18.68 -14.87
C ARG A 40 -1.07 17.83 -13.91
N SER A 41 -1.67 16.72 -13.45
CA SER A 41 -0.93 15.70 -12.71
C SER A 41 0.17 15.10 -13.58
N ILE A 42 1.35 14.95 -13.01
CA ILE A 42 2.46 14.23 -13.65
C ILE A 42 2.26 12.72 -13.68
N VAL A 43 1.29 12.21 -12.90
CA VAL A 43 0.93 10.79 -12.87
C VAL A 43 0.33 10.37 -14.21
N ARG A 44 1.01 9.47 -14.94
CA ARG A 44 0.51 8.98 -16.22
C ARG A 44 -0.80 8.21 -16.04
N PRO A 45 -1.79 8.40 -16.93
CA PRO A 45 -2.96 7.53 -16.95
C PRO A 45 -2.52 6.09 -17.23
N LYS A 46 -3.18 5.12 -16.58
CA LYS A 46 -2.93 3.69 -16.83
C LYS A 46 -3.01 3.43 -18.34
N ARG A 47 -1.97 2.83 -18.92
CA ARG A 47 -2.07 2.30 -20.29
C ARG A 47 -3.18 1.24 -20.29
N LYS A 48 -4.06 1.28 -21.28
CA LYS A 48 -5.03 0.20 -21.48
C LYS A 48 -4.25 -1.10 -21.64
N SER A 49 -4.54 -2.09 -20.80
CA SER A 49 -3.92 -3.42 -20.93
C SER A 49 -4.28 -4.00 -22.31
N CYS A 50 -3.28 -4.36 -23.10
CA CYS A 50 -3.47 -5.06 -24.36
C CYS A 50 -3.84 -6.54 -24.16
N THR A 51 -3.86 -7.02 -22.90
CA THR A 51 -4.16 -8.41 -22.58
C THR A 51 -5.66 -8.61 -22.52
N VAL A 52 -6.22 -9.19 -23.55
CA VAL A 52 -7.58 -9.73 -23.54
C VAL A 52 -7.59 -10.90 -22.56
N ARG A 53 -8.31 -10.75 -21.44
CA ARG A 53 -8.53 -11.85 -20.50
C ARG A 53 -9.33 -12.93 -21.21
N LYS A 54 -8.69 -14.01 -21.67
CA LYS A 54 -9.38 -15.27 -21.95
C LYS A 54 -9.86 -15.83 -20.60
N ASN A 55 -11.16 -16.03 -20.48
CA ASN A 55 -11.75 -16.78 -19.39
C ASN A 55 -11.29 -18.24 -19.49
N ASN A 56 -10.16 -18.56 -18.92
CA ASN A 56 -9.80 -19.94 -18.68
C ASN A 56 -10.53 -20.36 -17.41
N ASN A 57 -11.42 -21.33 -17.53
CA ASN A 57 -12.04 -22.05 -16.44
C ASN A 57 -10.95 -22.66 -15.57
N THR A 58 -10.53 -21.95 -14.53
CA THR A 58 -9.57 -22.42 -13.55
C THR A 58 -10.30 -22.80 -12.27
N ALA A 59 -9.93 -23.95 -11.74
CA ALA A 59 -10.48 -24.64 -10.57
C ALA A 59 -10.95 -23.71 -9.45
N LYS A 60 -12.03 -24.11 -8.76
CA LYS A 60 -12.67 -23.41 -7.64
C LYS A 60 -11.67 -22.82 -6.66
N ASN A 61 -11.65 -21.47 -6.62
CA ASN A 61 -10.88 -20.67 -5.68
C ASN A 61 -11.50 -20.81 -4.29
N ASN A 62 -10.91 -21.59 -3.41
CA ASN A 62 -11.40 -21.80 -2.03
C ASN A 62 -11.12 -20.59 -1.13
N LEU A 63 -10.28 -19.64 -1.53
CA LEU A 63 -10.25 -18.31 -0.96
C LEU A 63 -11.34 -17.51 -1.66
N LYS A 64 -12.45 -17.32 -1.01
CA LYS A 64 -13.42 -16.28 -1.34
C LYS A 64 -12.71 -14.94 -1.20
N ARG A 65 -12.06 -14.40 -2.17
CA ARG A 65 -11.39 -13.07 -2.27
C ARG A 65 -11.96 -11.99 -1.33
N GLU A 66 -12.14 -12.34 -0.06
CA GLU A 66 -12.68 -11.47 0.97
C GLU A 66 -11.57 -10.61 1.54
N PHE A 67 -11.06 -9.69 0.70
CA PHE A 67 -10.14 -8.64 1.13
C PHE A 67 -10.82 -7.55 1.97
N ASN A 68 -12.03 -7.79 2.42
CA ASN A 68 -12.73 -6.93 3.34
C ASN A 68 -12.48 -7.42 4.76
N ALA A 69 -12.09 -6.51 5.62
CA ALA A 69 -12.02 -6.68 7.06
C ALA A 69 -13.09 -5.82 7.71
N SER A 70 -13.65 -6.26 8.81
CA SER A 70 -14.71 -5.55 9.55
C SER A 70 -14.14 -4.58 10.58
N LYS A 71 -12.91 -4.81 11.03
CA LYS A 71 -12.21 -4.00 12.04
C LYS A 71 -10.70 -4.00 11.81
N PRO A 72 -9.98 -3.05 12.41
CA PRO A 72 -8.52 -3.05 12.40
C PRO A 72 -7.93 -4.33 12.97
N ASN A 73 -6.78 -4.74 12.45
CA ASN A 73 -6.05 -5.93 12.88
C ASN A 73 -6.79 -7.27 12.72
N GLU A 74 -7.85 -7.32 11.90
CA GLU A 74 -8.53 -8.57 11.57
C GLU A 74 -7.79 -9.36 10.48
N LYS A 75 -7.30 -8.68 9.46
CA LYS A 75 -6.61 -9.28 8.31
C LYS A 75 -5.44 -8.42 7.86
N TRP A 76 -4.25 -9.00 7.83
CA TRP A 76 -3.05 -8.39 7.31
C TRP A 76 -2.61 -9.05 6.02
N VAL A 77 -2.07 -8.28 5.11
CA VAL A 77 -1.49 -8.77 3.85
C VAL A 77 -0.06 -8.26 3.73
N THR A 78 0.83 -9.10 3.25
CA THR A 78 2.23 -8.74 3.03
C THR A 78 2.66 -8.97 1.60
N ASP A 79 3.67 -8.23 1.19
CA ASP A 79 4.38 -8.43 -0.08
C ASP A 79 5.71 -7.68 -0.08
N VAL A 80 6.59 -8.05 -0.99
CA VAL A 80 7.90 -7.41 -1.20
C VAL A 80 7.93 -6.79 -2.59
N THR A 81 8.42 -5.56 -2.68
CA THR A 81 8.63 -4.89 -3.96
C THR A 81 10.07 -4.46 -4.16
N GLU A 82 10.54 -4.48 -5.41
CA GLU A 82 11.88 -4.05 -5.82
C GLU A 82 11.84 -2.61 -6.35
N PHE A 83 12.84 -1.83 -5.97
CA PHE A 83 13.21 -0.55 -6.57
C PHE A 83 14.62 -0.63 -7.12
N LYS A 84 14.92 0.25 -8.08
CA LYS A 84 16.27 0.37 -8.63
C LYS A 84 16.80 1.78 -8.40
N TYR A 85 18.07 1.91 -8.09
CA TYR A 85 18.76 3.19 -7.91
C TYR A 85 20.15 3.16 -8.50
N GLY A 86 20.89 4.28 -8.44
CA GLY A 86 22.15 4.47 -9.10
C GLY A 86 21.99 5.17 -10.44
N LYS A 87 23.07 5.71 -10.99
CA LYS A 87 23.07 6.48 -12.25
C LYS A 87 22.44 5.72 -13.42
N HIS A 88 22.63 4.41 -13.46
CA HIS A 88 22.13 3.51 -14.51
C HIS A 88 21.09 2.52 -14.01
N ASN A 89 20.53 2.72 -12.79
CA ASN A 89 19.61 1.78 -12.13
C ASN A 89 20.21 0.37 -11.93
N GLU A 90 21.49 0.30 -11.66
CA GLU A 90 22.25 -0.95 -11.51
C GLU A 90 22.10 -1.59 -10.14
N LYS A 91 21.72 -0.81 -9.14
CA LYS A 91 21.53 -1.26 -7.76
C LYS A 91 20.07 -1.50 -7.43
N LYS A 92 19.82 -2.38 -6.48
CA LYS A 92 18.48 -2.77 -6.06
C LYS A 92 18.26 -2.46 -4.59
N LEU A 93 17.02 -2.08 -4.28
CA LEU A 93 16.53 -1.91 -2.93
C LEU A 93 15.16 -2.59 -2.83
N TYR A 94 14.92 -3.29 -1.76
CA TYR A 94 13.69 -4.04 -1.52
C TYR A 94 12.93 -3.42 -0.35
N LEU A 95 11.63 -3.32 -0.51
CA LEU A 95 10.70 -2.89 0.53
C LEU A 95 9.73 -4.03 0.82
N SER A 96 9.77 -4.56 2.01
CA SER A 96 8.75 -5.44 2.56
C SER A 96 7.77 -4.62 3.40
N LEU A 97 6.47 -4.88 3.25
CA LEU A 97 5.44 -4.11 3.96
C LEU A 97 4.25 -5.02 4.31
N ILE A 98 3.69 -4.78 5.49
CA ILE A 98 2.43 -5.38 5.94
C ILE A 98 1.35 -4.30 5.94
N LEU A 99 0.24 -4.58 5.26
CA LEU A 99 -0.90 -3.69 5.12
C LEU A 99 -2.13 -4.29 5.81
N ASP A 100 -2.79 -3.51 6.66
CA ASP A 100 -4.09 -3.88 7.20
C ASP A 100 -5.18 -3.77 6.11
N LEU A 101 -6.03 -4.78 5.99
CA LEU A 101 -7.07 -4.79 4.98
C LEU A 101 -8.29 -3.95 5.33
N TYR A 102 -8.48 -3.56 6.59
CA TYR A 102 -9.58 -2.70 7.01
C TYR A 102 -9.40 -1.25 6.53
N ASP A 103 -8.34 -0.63 6.95
CA ASP A 103 -8.07 0.80 6.77
C ASP A 103 -6.96 1.11 5.76
N ARG A 104 -6.31 0.06 5.22
CA ARG A 104 -5.13 0.17 4.35
C ARG A 104 -3.94 0.85 5.04
N PHE A 105 -3.87 0.73 6.35
CA PHE A 105 -2.78 1.26 7.15
C PHE A 105 -1.53 0.38 7.02
N PRO A 106 -0.35 0.95 6.73
CA PRO A 106 0.92 0.23 6.78
C PRO A 106 1.28 -0.10 8.22
N ILE A 107 1.12 -1.36 8.60
CA ILE A 107 1.35 -1.83 9.98
C ILE A 107 2.83 -1.90 10.32
N GLY A 108 3.63 -2.39 9.39
CA GLY A 108 5.07 -2.51 9.53
C GLY A 108 5.74 -2.57 8.17
N TYR A 109 6.97 -2.09 8.10
CA TYR A 109 7.77 -2.18 6.88
C TYR A 109 9.27 -2.23 7.20
N GLU A 110 10.03 -2.79 6.26
CA GLU A 110 11.48 -2.88 6.30
C GLU A 110 12.06 -2.62 4.92
N ILE A 111 13.23 -1.98 4.87
CA ILE A 111 13.95 -1.69 3.64
C ILE A 111 15.32 -2.37 3.70
N SER A 112 15.72 -3.08 2.64
CA SER A 112 17.00 -3.79 2.57
C SER A 112 17.55 -3.84 1.15
N GLU A 113 18.86 -3.98 1.02
CA GLU A 113 19.50 -4.30 -0.27
C GLU A 113 19.37 -5.78 -0.65
N HIS A 114 18.89 -6.62 0.30
CA HIS A 114 18.72 -8.06 0.10
C HIS A 114 17.26 -8.45 0.23
N ASN A 115 16.79 -9.27 -0.71
CA ASN A 115 15.47 -9.89 -0.64
C ASN A 115 15.61 -11.28 0.01
N ASP A 116 15.74 -11.29 1.32
CA ASP A 116 15.96 -12.48 2.12
C ASP A 116 14.92 -12.66 3.23
N ASN A 117 15.04 -13.75 3.98
CA ASN A 117 14.16 -14.03 5.10
C ASN A 117 14.22 -12.95 6.18
N THR A 118 15.39 -12.35 6.38
CA THR A 118 15.62 -11.31 7.40
C THR A 118 14.74 -10.11 7.17
N LEU A 119 14.62 -9.68 5.90
CA LEU A 119 13.76 -8.57 5.48
C LEU A 119 12.29 -8.80 5.91
N VAL A 120 11.75 -9.98 5.59
CA VAL A 120 10.34 -10.32 5.89
C VAL A 120 10.12 -10.53 7.39
N PHE A 121 11.07 -11.17 8.08
CA PHE A 121 11.00 -11.41 9.52
C PHE A 121 11.05 -10.09 10.32
N ASN A 122 11.91 -9.17 9.94
CA ASN A 122 11.98 -7.86 10.58
C ASN A 122 10.70 -7.05 10.35
N THR A 123 10.13 -7.13 9.15
CA THR A 123 8.83 -6.52 8.84
C THR A 123 7.74 -7.04 9.78
N LEU A 124 7.66 -8.36 9.96
CA LEU A 124 6.67 -8.98 10.84
C LEU A 124 6.91 -8.60 12.31
N LYS A 125 8.16 -8.62 12.79
CA LYS A 125 8.51 -8.18 14.16
C LYS A 125 8.05 -6.76 14.44
N LYS A 126 8.37 -5.81 13.54
CA LYS A 126 7.92 -4.41 13.67
C LYS A 126 6.39 -4.28 13.72
N ALA A 127 5.69 -5.08 12.92
CA ALA A 127 4.23 -5.09 12.91
C ALA A 127 3.66 -5.61 14.25
N MET A 128 4.24 -6.66 14.82
CA MET A 128 3.84 -7.22 16.11
C MET A 128 4.17 -6.29 17.28
N GLU A 129 5.34 -5.66 17.27
CA GLU A 129 5.74 -4.68 18.29
C GLU A 129 4.81 -3.47 18.31
N ALA A 130 4.38 -3.00 17.13
CA ALA A 130 3.42 -1.90 17.02
C ALA A 130 1.98 -2.29 17.41
N ASN A 131 1.64 -3.60 17.38
CA ASN A 131 0.30 -4.11 17.65
C ASN A 131 0.37 -5.42 18.46
N PRO A 132 0.82 -5.41 19.72
CA PRO A 132 1.13 -6.62 20.49
C PRO A 132 -0.10 -7.48 20.83
N GLN A 133 -1.30 -6.93 20.77
CA GLN A 133 -2.55 -7.64 21.02
C GLN A 133 -3.20 -8.19 19.73
N ALA A 134 -2.64 -7.88 18.55
CA ALA A 134 -3.25 -8.24 17.29
C ALA A 134 -3.05 -9.73 16.97
N GLN A 135 -4.13 -10.39 16.55
CA GLN A 135 -4.12 -11.78 16.08
C GLN A 135 -4.77 -11.88 14.69
N PRO A 136 -4.21 -11.21 13.68
CA PRO A 136 -4.80 -11.15 12.36
C PRO A 136 -4.77 -12.51 11.64
N LEU A 137 -5.67 -12.65 10.68
CA LEU A 137 -5.47 -13.60 9.61
C LEU A 137 -4.42 -13.02 8.65
N PHE A 138 -3.26 -13.69 8.58
CA PHE A 138 -2.12 -13.23 7.82
C PHE A 138 -2.12 -13.80 6.41
N TYR A 139 -2.24 -12.94 5.40
CA TYR A 139 -2.23 -13.31 3.98
C TYR A 139 -0.88 -13.01 3.34
N ASN A 140 -0.37 -13.99 2.60
CA ASN A 140 0.82 -13.85 1.77
C ASN A 140 0.65 -14.56 0.43
N ASP A 141 1.54 -14.31 -0.51
CA ASP A 141 1.50 -14.92 -1.85
C ASP A 141 2.12 -16.33 -1.92
N GLY A 142 2.57 -16.87 -0.77
CA GLY A 142 3.24 -18.17 -0.69
C GLY A 142 4.67 -18.14 -1.21
N GLY A 143 5.32 -16.98 -1.20
CA GLY A 143 6.74 -16.83 -1.51
C GLY A 143 7.63 -17.70 -0.62
N TYR A 144 8.87 -17.93 -1.05
CA TYR A 144 9.82 -18.78 -0.32
C TYR A 144 10.03 -18.34 1.14
N GLN A 145 10.09 -17.03 1.38
CA GLN A 145 10.28 -16.49 2.72
C GLN A 145 9.08 -16.77 3.64
N ASP A 146 7.87 -16.69 3.11
CA ASP A 146 6.62 -16.87 3.85
C ASP A 146 6.30 -18.32 4.19
N THR A 147 6.96 -19.26 3.52
CA THR A 147 6.82 -20.71 3.74
C THR A 147 7.92 -21.27 4.62
N SER A 148 8.88 -20.44 5.06
CA SER A 148 9.98 -20.88 5.91
C SER A 148 9.47 -21.36 7.29
N PRO A 149 10.03 -22.44 7.84
CA PRO A 149 9.62 -22.95 9.17
C PRO A 149 9.70 -21.89 10.27
N THR A 150 10.70 -21.02 10.22
CA THR A 150 10.89 -19.93 11.18
C THR A 150 9.76 -18.93 11.12
N PHE A 151 9.33 -18.53 9.91
CA PHE A 151 8.20 -17.59 9.72
C PHE A 151 6.89 -18.16 10.25
N ILE A 152 6.61 -19.42 9.91
CA ILE A 152 5.43 -20.15 10.40
C ILE A 152 5.45 -20.24 11.93
N GLN A 153 6.62 -20.50 12.53
CA GLN A 153 6.78 -20.54 13.98
C GLN A 153 6.50 -19.17 14.62
N MET A 154 7.01 -18.07 14.05
CA MET A 154 6.75 -16.72 14.52
C MET A 154 5.25 -16.39 14.52
N LEU A 155 4.52 -16.76 13.47
CA LEU A 155 3.07 -16.56 13.41
C LEU A 155 2.35 -17.38 14.50
N LYS A 156 2.72 -18.64 14.69
CA LYS A 156 2.12 -19.50 15.73
C LYS A 156 2.34 -19.00 17.15
N GLU A 157 3.57 -18.56 17.47
CA GLU A 157 3.91 -18.00 18.78
C GLU A 157 3.10 -16.77 19.12
N ASN A 158 2.62 -16.04 18.11
CA ASN A 158 1.77 -14.86 18.25
C ASN A 158 0.28 -15.16 17.98
N ASN A 159 -0.13 -16.43 17.97
CA ASN A 159 -1.52 -16.86 17.73
C ASN A 159 -2.12 -16.37 16.42
N MET A 160 -1.29 -16.09 15.41
CA MET A 160 -1.71 -15.66 14.09
C MET A 160 -2.00 -16.86 13.20
N LYS A 161 -3.07 -16.79 12.43
CA LYS A 161 -3.40 -17.80 11.41
C LYS A 161 -2.87 -17.36 10.06
N GLN A 162 -2.13 -18.25 9.39
CA GLN A 162 -1.66 -18.00 8.03
C GLN A 162 -2.70 -18.45 7.00
N SER A 163 -2.91 -17.63 5.99
CA SER A 163 -3.64 -17.98 4.78
C SER A 163 -2.77 -17.65 3.57
N MET A 164 -2.44 -18.67 2.78
CA MET A 164 -1.62 -18.50 1.59
C MET A 164 -2.48 -18.43 0.34
N SER A 165 -2.12 -17.54 -0.59
CA SER A 165 -2.65 -17.57 -1.95
C SER A 165 -2.15 -18.82 -2.68
N ARG A 166 -2.82 -19.18 -3.78
CA ARG A 166 -2.29 -20.27 -4.62
C ARG A 166 -1.00 -19.82 -5.26
N VAL A 167 -0.04 -20.74 -5.33
CA VAL A 167 1.24 -20.52 -6.01
C VAL A 167 0.99 -20.00 -7.43
N TYR A 168 1.60 -18.87 -7.79
CA TYR A 168 1.48 -18.16 -9.08
C TYR A 168 0.14 -17.48 -9.39
N CYS A 169 -0.73 -17.24 -8.41
CA CYS A 169 -1.95 -16.45 -8.60
C CYS A 169 -1.77 -15.02 -8.08
N CYS A 170 -1.06 -14.18 -8.81
CA CYS A 170 -0.87 -12.76 -8.48
C CYS A 170 -2.20 -11.98 -8.31
N ILE A 171 -3.30 -12.46 -8.88
CA ILE A 171 -4.65 -11.87 -8.72
C ILE A 171 -5.15 -11.92 -7.27
N ASP A 172 -4.55 -12.75 -6.43
CA ASP A 172 -4.98 -12.93 -5.05
C ASP A 172 -4.33 -11.93 -4.08
N ASN A 173 -3.48 -11.00 -4.54
CA ASN A 173 -2.88 -9.92 -3.72
C ASN A 173 -3.26 -8.50 -4.21
N GLY A 174 -4.46 -8.34 -4.75
CA GLY A 174 -4.95 -7.07 -5.30
C GLY A 174 -4.75 -5.83 -4.43
N PRO A 175 -4.92 -5.90 -3.08
CA PRO A 175 -4.65 -4.77 -2.20
C PRO A 175 -3.20 -4.29 -2.20
N MET A 176 -2.23 -5.23 -2.18
CA MET A 176 -0.81 -4.88 -2.24
C MET A 176 -0.39 -4.40 -3.63
N GLU A 177 -0.89 -5.05 -4.71
CA GLU A 177 -0.66 -4.57 -6.07
C GLU A 177 -1.16 -3.13 -6.25
N GLY A 178 -2.34 -2.82 -5.68
CA GLY A 178 -2.88 -1.46 -5.66
C GLY A 178 -2.00 -0.47 -4.90
N PHE A 179 -1.51 -0.87 -3.73
CA PHE A 179 -0.61 -0.06 -2.91
C PHE A 179 0.71 0.22 -3.63
N TRP A 180 1.37 -0.84 -4.16
CA TRP A 180 2.60 -0.69 -4.93
C TRP A 180 2.42 0.15 -6.20
N GLY A 181 1.29 -0.02 -6.86
CA GLY A 181 0.94 0.77 -8.04
C GLY A 181 0.86 2.26 -7.72
N ILE A 182 0.25 2.65 -6.61
CA ILE A 182 0.16 4.05 -6.16
C ILE A 182 1.55 4.55 -5.77
N LEU A 183 2.29 3.81 -4.92
CA LEU A 183 3.62 4.19 -4.47
C LEU A 183 4.55 4.42 -5.65
N LYS A 184 4.65 3.45 -6.55
CA LYS A 184 5.53 3.55 -7.72
C LYS A 184 5.10 4.65 -8.69
N CYS A 185 3.81 4.91 -8.81
CA CYS A 185 3.32 6.01 -9.62
C CYS A 185 3.61 7.38 -9.02
N GLU A 186 3.39 7.56 -7.72
CA GLU A 186 3.49 8.86 -7.08
C GLU A 186 4.92 9.25 -6.67
N MET A 187 5.78 8.27 -6.46
CA MET A 187 7.12 8.50 -5.95
C MET A 187 8.23 8.14 -6.96
N TYR A 188 8.10 6.99 -7.61
CA TYR A 188 9.24 6.36 -8.30
C TYR A 188 9.24 6.50 -9.83
N HIS A 189 8.09 6.46 -10.52
CA HIS A 189 8.06 6.33 -11.98
C HIS A 189 8.09 7.63 -12.79
N TYR A 190 8.00 8.81 -12.17
CA TYR A 190 7.82 10.07 -12.89
C TYR A 190 9.10 10.88 -13.13
N GLY A 191 10.15 10.18 -13.58
CA GLY A 191 11.39 10.84 -14.02
C GLY A 191 12.33 11.21 -12.88
N LYS A 192 11.92 11.00 -11.62
CA LYS A 192 12.81 11.14 -10.49
C LYS A 192 13.71 9.91 -10.41
N LYS A 193 14.99 10.10 -10.65
CA LYS A 193 16.01 9.10 -10.42
C LYS A 193 16.60 9.31 -9.04
N TYR A 194 16.93 8.23 -8.38
CA TYR A 194 17.62 8.21 -7.09
C TYR A 194 19.04 7.69 -7.34
N GLU A 195 20.04 8.49 -7.03
CA GLU A 195 21.43 8.11 -7.27
C GLU A 195 22.01 7.32 -6.11
N THR A 196 21.56 7.61 -4.89
CA THR A 196 22.03 6.94 -3.68
C THR A 196 20.93 6.12 -3.01
N LYS A 197 21.35 5.19 -2.17
CA LYS A 197 20.45 4.37 -1.34
C LYS A 197 19.67 5.25 -0.38
N GLU A 198 20.36 6.14 0.29
CA GLU A 198 19.82 7.02 1.33
C GLU A 198 18.71 7.92 0.77
N GLU A 199 18.90 8.48 -0.43
CA GLU A 199 17.88 9.26 -1.12
C GLU A 199 16.62 8.46 -1.41
N LEU A 200 16.77 7.21 -1.85
CA LEU A 200 15.63 6.34 -2.15
C LEU A 200 14.93 5.90 -0.87
N GLU A 201 15.67 5.52 0.18
CA GLU A 201 15.11 5.16 1.49
C GLU A 201 14.31 6.32 2.10
N GLU A 202 14.89 7.52 2.12
CA GLU A 202 14.19 8.71 2.62
C GLU A 202 12.92 9.00 1.84
N ALA A 203 12.95 8.86 0.52
CA ALA A 203 11.79 9.07 -0.32
C ALA A 203 10.67 8.04 -0.04
N ILE A 204 11.03 6.76 0.16
CA ILE A 204 10.08 5.70 0.53
C ILE A 204 9.44 6.01 1.88
N ILE A 205 10.24 6.33 2.90
CA ILE A 205 9.77 6.65 4.25
C ILE A 205 8.84 7.87 4.22
N LYS A 206 9.24 8.93 3.53
CA LYS A 206 8.42 10.14 3.34
C LYS A 206 7.10 9.83 2.66
N TRP A 207 7.12 8.98 1.63
CA TRP A 207 5.90 8.63 0.92
C TRP A 207 4.97 7.78 1.77
N ILE A 208 5.47 6.78 2.51
CA ILE A 208 4.66 5.97 3.44
C ILE A 208 4.02 6.87 4.50
N SER A 209 4.76 7.80 5.07
CA SER A 209 4.23 8.78 6.02
C SER A 209 3.13 9.64 5.39
N TYR A 210 3.36 10.15 4.17
CA TYR A 210 2.34 10.90 3.43
C TYR A 210 1.09 10.06 3.15
N TYR A 211 1.25 8.83 2.69
CA TYR A 211 0.15 7.91 2.41
C TYR A 211 -0.70 7.66 3.66
N THR A 212 -0.05 7.45 4.80
CA THR A 212 -0.68 7.10 6.07
C THR A 212 -1.45 8.27 6.68
N TYR A 213 -0.84 9.47 6.71
CA TYR A 213 -1.33 10.60 7.50
C TYR A 213 -1.91 11.76 6.67
N LYS A 214 -1.66 11.82 5.37
CA LYS A 214 -2.01 12.99 4.55
C LYS A 214 -2.71 12.66 3.24
N ARG A 215 -2.68 11.41 2.79
CA ARG A 215 -3.28 11.01 1.53
C ARG A 215 -4.73 10.60 1.73
N TYR A 216 -5.65 11.47 1.32
CA TYR A 216 -7.09 11.18 1.37
C TYR A 216 -7.48 10.09 0.38
N GLN A 217 -8.42 9.23 0.78
CA GLN A 217 -8.94 8.12 -0.01
C GLN A 217 -10.46 8.16 -0.09
N ARG A 218 -11.02 8.28 -1.28
CA ARG A 218 -12.48 8.32 -1.51
C ARG A 218 -13.20 7.09 -0.99
N ARG A 219 -12.55 5.93 -1.02
CA ARG A 219 -13.09 4.69 -0.47
C ARG A 219 -13.42 4.77 1.03
N PHE A 220 -12.81 5.69 1.74
CA PHE A 220 -13.00 5.93 3.17
C PHE A 220 -13.75 7.25 3.45
N GLY A 221 -14.53 7.75 2.48
CA GLY A 221 -15.20 9.03 2.66
C GLY A 221 -14.23 10.21 2.72
N VAL A 222 -13.16 10.16 1.92
CA VAL A 222 -12.12 11.21 1.86
C VAL A 222 -11.32 11.33 3.18
N LYS A 223 -11.09 10.21 3.86
CA LYS A 223 -10.23 10.12 5.05
C LYS A 223 -8.89 9.50 4.70
N THR A 224 -7.90 9.73 5.56
CA THR A 224 -6.60 9.04 5.52
C THR A 224 -6.71 7.67 6.18
N PRO A 225 -5.79 6.72 5.90
CA PRO A 225 -5.71 5.44 6.62
C PRO A 225 -5.66 5.62 8.14
N ASN A 226 -4.87 6.59 8.63
CA ASN A 226 -4.74 6.85 10.05
C ASN A 226 -6.04 7.35 10.70
N GLU A 227 -6.79 8.21 10.03
CA GLU A 227 -8.08 8.69 10.56
C GLU A 227 -9.09 7.56 10.68
N VAL A 228 -9.18 6.69 9.66
CA VAL A 228 -10.07 5.51 9.69
C VAL A 228 -9.70 4.58 10.84
N ARG A 229 -8.40 4.33 11.04
CA ARG A 229 -7.89 3.49 12.12
C ARG A 229 -8.21 4.07 13.48
N THR A 230 -7.91 5.34 13.68
CA THR A 230 -8.13 6.04 14.95
C THR A 230 -9.61 6.07 15.34
N GLU A 231 -10.49 6.34 14.38
CA GLU A 231 -11.94 6.30 14.62
C GLU A 231 -12.43 4.92 15.04
N ALA A 232 -11.93 3.86 14.36
CA ALA A 232 -12.32 2.50 14.68
C ALA A 232 -11.86 2.08 16.08
N LEU A 233 -10.60 2.35 16.42
CA LEU A 233 -10.03 2.02 17.74
C LEU A 233 -10.70 2.79 18.88
N ASN A 234 -11.06 4.05 18.66
CA ASN A 234 -11.80 4.84 19.67
C ASN A 234 -13.22 4.29 19.89
N ASN A 235 -13.86 3.74 18.87
CA ASN A 235 -15.19 3.16 18.98
C ASN A 235 -15.18 1.75 19.62
N GLU A 236 -14.03 1.06 19.63
CA GLU A 236 -13.86 -0.24 20.30
C GLU A 236 -13.51 -0.11 21.78
N SER A 237 -13.11 1.07 22.27
CA SER A 237 -12.86 1.34 23.69
C SER A 237 -14.19 1.68 24.35
N PRO A 238 -14.85 0.79 25.12
CA PRO A 238 -16.01 1.16 25.91
C PRO A 238 -15.56 2.09 27.03
N ASN A 239 -16.29 3.19 27.22
CA ASN A 239 -16.22 4.03 28.41
C ASN A 239 -16.41 3.23 29.70
#